data_e020719f4d367da4eedc8d33da50570f
#
_entry.id   e020719f4d367da4eedc8d33da50570f
#
_cell.length_a   1.000
_cell.length_b   1.000
_cell.length_c   1.000
_cell.angle_alpha   90.00
_cell.angle_beta   90.00
_cell.angle_gamma   90.00
#
_symmetry.space_group_name_H-M   'P 1'
#
loop_
_entity.id
_entity.type
_entity.pdbx_description
1 polymer ?
#
loop_
_entity_poly.entity_id
_entity_poly.type
_entity_poly.pdbx_seq_one_letter_code
_entity_poly.pdbx_strand_id
1 'polypeptide(L)'
;RQITDAILNDDFDHFNRNLFPNNLSYFTLTEYDKKQEKAQPIFEPIEINNSLGQFISEKGKTQLRIAETEKYPHVTFFFNGGEEDIYPGEDRILVPSPKVETYDLKPEMSAYEVTDKLCKAIMNQKYDVIICNYANGDMVGHTGNIDAAIKAIESLDNCIGKVADSIKRNNGHMLITADHGNVELMMD
;
A
#
# COMPACT_ATOMS: atom_id res chain seq x y z
N ARG A 1 12.50 9.16 -8.56
CA ARG A 1 12.10 10.59 -8.42
C ARG A 1 13.28 11.46 -8.00
N GLN A 2 13.93 11.22 -6.85
CA GLN A 2 15.03 12.05 -6.33
C GLN A 2 16.22 12.16 -7.29
N ILE A 3 16.68 11.04 -7.89
CA ILE A 3 17.77 11.05 -8.86
C ILE A 3 17.37 11.84 -10.11
N THR A 4 16.17 11.65 -10.61
CA THR A 4 15.63 12.38 -11.76
C THR A 4 15.60 13.87 -11.49
N ASP A 5 15.12 14.27 -10.32
CA ASP A 5 15.08 15.65 -9.86
C ASP A 5 16.49 16.25 -9.79
N ALA A 6 17.43 15.53 -9.17
CA ALA A 6 18.82 15.97 -9.08
C ALA A 6 19.53 16.11 -10.45
N ILE A 7 19.06 15.40 -11.49
CA ILE A 7 19.66 15.45 -12.83
C ILE A 7 18.97 16.49 -13.72
N LEU A 8 17.65 16.63 -13.64
CA LEU A 8 16.86 17.39 -14.61
C LEU A 8 16.34 18.74 -14.10
N ASN A 9 16.23 18.92 -12.78
CA ASN A 9 15.70 20.15 -12.22
C ASN A 9 16.79 21.23 -12.19
N ASP A 10 16.57 22.33 -12.89
CA ASP A 10 17.50 23.46 -12.95
C ASP A 10 17.62 24.13 -11.56
N ASP A 11 16.53 24.17 -10.80
CA ASP A 11 16.43 24.83 -9.50
C ASP A 11 16.76 23.88 -8.32
N PHE A 12 17.35 22.71 -8.59
CA PHE A 12 17.72 21.75 -7.55
C PHE A 12 18.81 22.30 -6.62
N ASP A 13 18.53 22.38 -5.33
CA ASP A 13 19.35 23.02 -4.31
C ASP A 13 19.77 22.14 -3.11
N HIS A 14 19.34 20.85 -3.11
CA HIS A 14 19.59 19.96 -1.96
C HIS A 14 21.06 19.59 -1.76
N PHE A 15 21.88 19.69 -2.80
CA PHE A 15 23.35 19.60 -2.73
C PHE A 15 24.01 20.28 -3.94
N ASN A 16 25.30 20.66 -3.81
CA ASN A 16 26.06 21.30 -4.89
C ASN A 16 26.38 20.29 -6.00
N ARG A 17 25.91 20.55 -7.22
CA ARG A 17 26.25 19.80 -8.41
C ARG A 17 27.49 20.42 -9.05
N ASN A 18 28.61 19.68 -9.10
CA ASN A 18 29.83 20.14 -9.74
C ASN A 18 29.73 20.16 -11.27
N LEU A 19 28.87 19.31 -11.82
CA LEU A 19 28.58 19.21 -13.25
C LEU A 19 27.07 19.10 -13.43
N PHE A 20 26.56 19.96 -14.32
CA PHE A 20 25.20 19.86 -14.81
C PHE A 20 25.27 19.58 -16.32
N PRO A 21 24.80 18.39 -16.77
CA PRO A 21 24.94 18.02 -18.17
C PRO A 21 24.01 18.87 -19.04
N ASN A 22 24.58 19.58 -19.99
CA ASN A 22 23.84 20.26 -21.04
C ASN A 22 23.48 19.25 -22.15
N ASN A 23 22.32 19.41 -22.76
CA ASN A 23 21.83 18.55 -23.86
C ASN A 23 21.70 17.05 -23.48
N LEU A 24 21.16 16.77 -22.29
CA LEU A 24 20.88 15.41 -21.83
C LEU A 24 19.55 14.92 -22.38
N SER A 25 19.55 13.78 -23.05
CA SER A 25 18.33 13.00 -23.30
C SER A 25 18.14 12.02 -22.15
N TYR A 26 17.11 12.21 -21.36
CA TYR A 26 16.85 11.41 -20.15
C TYR A 26 15.60 10.55 -20.32
N PHE A 27 15.78 9.25 -20.22
CA PHE A 27 14.69 8.29 -20.37
C PHE A 27 14.39 7.61 -19.04
N THR A 28 13.11 7.43 -18.76
CA THR A 28 12.60 6.67 -17.63
C THR A 28 11.81 5.46 -18.14
N LEU A 29 11.73 4.39 -17.34
CA LEU A 29 10.93 3.23 -17.75
C LEU A 29 9.45 3.59 -17.91
N THR A 30 8.93 4.39 -16.98
CA THR A 30 7.56 4.89 -17.02
C THR A 30 7.52 6.34 -16.55
N GLU A 31 6.38 7.00 -16.65
CA GLU A 31 6.16 8.33 -16.07
C GLU A 31 6.06 8.23 -14.55
N TYR A 32 7.10 8.69 -13.86
CA TYR A 32 7.13 8.72 -12.39
C TYR A 32 6.62 10.02 -11.78
N ASP A 33 6.61 11.10 -12.57
CA ASP A 33 6.16 12.42 -12.14
C ASP A 33 5.73 13.23 -13.37
N LYS A 34 4.45 13.55 -13.45
CA LYS A 34 3.85 14.36 -14.53
C LYS A 34 4.45 15.76 -14.64
N LYS A 35 5.08 16.28 -13.58
CA LYS A 35 5.73 17.59 -13.56
C LYS A 35 7.12 17.58 -14.20
N GLN A 36 7.69 16.40 -14.46
CA GLN A 36 9.06 16.25 -15.00
C GLN A 36 9.05 16.17 -16.53
N GLU A 37 8.75 17.31 -17.19
CA GLU A 37 8.61 17.40 -18.64
C GLU A 37 9.90 17.05 -19.44
N LYS A 38 11.09 17.13 -18.80
CA LYS A 38 12.37 16.79 -19.43
C LYS A 38 12.66 15.28 -19.45
N ALA A 39 11.90 14.48 -18.71
CA ALA A 39 12.03 13.02 -18.72
C ALA A 39 11.09 12.42 -19.77
N GLN A 40 11.62 11.54 -20.61
CA GLN A 40 10.85 10.84 -21.65
C GLN A 40 10.55 9.41 -21.19
N PRO A 41 9.28 9.03 -20.91
CA PRO A 41 8.94 7.67 -20.58
C PRO A 41 9.09 6.75 -21.79
N ILE A 42 9.71 5.57 -21.59
CA ILE A 42 9.79 4.51 -22.63
C ILE A 42 8.44 3.81 -22.75
N PHE A 43 7.78 3.60 -21.62
CA PHE A 43 6.43 3.03 -21.56
C PHE A 43 5.47 4.11 -21.08
N GLU A 44 4.53 4.46 -21.94
CA GLU A 44 3.45 5.38 -21.60
C GLU A 44 2.60 4.82 -20.46
N PRO A 45 2.06 5.67 -19.58
CA PRO A 45 1.12 5.25 -18.55
C PRO A 45 -0.09 4.58 -19.20
N ILE A 46 -0.44 3.40 -18.73
CA ILE A 46 -1.68 2.73 -19.15
C ILE A 46 -2.79 3.19 -18.21
N GLU A 47 -3.80 3.86 -18.76
CA GLU A 47 -5.00 4.16 -18.01
C GLU A 47 -5.78 2.86 -17.72
N ILE A 48 -5.96 2.55 -16.45
CA ILE A 48 -6.76 1.41 -16.02
C ILE A 48 -8.18 1.91 -15.81
N ASN A 49 -9.03 1.70 -16.83
CA ASN A 49 -10.46 1.98 -16.75
C ASN A 49 -11.20 0.81 -16.10
N ASN A 50 -12.29 1.12 -15.40
CA ASN A 50 -13.15 0.13 -14.74
C ASN A 50 -12.40 -0.71 -13.68
N SER A 51 -11.62 -0.03 -12.83
CA SER A 51 -11.03 -0.65 -11.65
C SER A 51 -12.14 -1.20 -10.72
N LEU A 52 -11.80 -2.15 -9.83
CA LEU A 52 -12.78 -2.68 -8.87
C LEU A 52 -13.42 -1.57 -8.03
N GLY A 53 -12.63 -0.56 -7.59
CA GLY A 53 -13.13 0.58 -6.84
C GLY A 53 -14.15 1.40 -7.61
N GLN A 54 -13.87 1.70 -8.87
CA GLN A 54 -14.79 2.38 -9.78
C GLN A 54 -16.06 1.56 -9.98
N PHE A 55 -15.94 0.27 -10.29
CA PHE A 55 -17.09 -0.62 -10.51
C PHE A 55 -18.03 -0.69 -9.30
N ILE A 56 -17.47 -0.84 -8.08
CA ILE A 56 -18.25 -0.84 -6.83
C ILE A 56 -19.03 0.47 -6.68
N SER A 57 -18.37 1.60 -6.93
CA SER A 57 -18.98 2.93 -6.87
C SER A 57 -20.10 3.12 -7.89
N GLU A 58 -19.89 2.72 -9.14
CA GLU A 58 -20.90 2.79 -10.21
C GLU A 58 -22.13 1.93 -9.93
N LYS A 59 -21.98 0.87 -9.14
CA LYS A 59 -23.11 0.06 -8.64
C LYS A 59 -23.80 0.66 -7.41
N GLY A 60 -23.43 1.87 -6.99
CA GLY A 60 -23.98 2.53 -5.81
C GLY A 60 -23.68 1.80 -4.50
N LYS A 61 -22.60 1.02 -4.47
CA LYS A 61 -22.17 0.24 -3.32
C LYS A 61 -21.13 0.99 -2.49
N THR A 62 -21.06 0.65 -1.21
CA THR A 62 -20.12 1.26 -0.27
C THR A 62 -18.89 0.40 -0.09
N GLN A 63 -17.73 1.06 0.06
CA GLN A 63 -16.46 0.36 0.22
C GLN A 63 -15.55 1.04 1.23
N LEU A 64 -14.73 0.23 1.93
CA LEU A 64 -13.69 0.69 2.83
C LEU A 64 -12.32 0.22 2.38
N ARG A 65 -11.34 1.12 2.41
CA ARG A 65 -9.92 0.83 2.27
C ARG A 65 -9.25 1.03 3.61
N ILE A 66 -8.54 0.03 4.11
CA ILE A 66 -7.87 0.12 5.41
C ILE A 66 -6.51 -0.56 5.35
N ALA A 67 -5.50 0.16 5.79
CA ALA A 67 -4.13 -0.36 5.99
C ALA A 67 -3.35 0.56 6.93
N GLU A 68 -2.22 0.07 7.39
CA GLU A 68 -1.22 0.93 8.00
C GLU A 68 -0.35 1.64 6.94
N THR A 69 0.44 2.65 7.35
CA THR A 69 1.16 3.59 6.48
C THR A 69 1.88 2.92 5.31
N GLU A 70 2.62 1.83 5.57
CA GLU A 70 3.45 1.16 4.57
C GLU A 70 2.65 0.49 3.44
N LYS A 71 1.43 0.10 3.73
CA LYS A 71 0.53 -0.59 2.77
C LYS A 71 -0.70 0.23 2.38
N TYR A 72 -0.80 1.48 2.84
CA TYR A 72 -1.92 2.33 2.49
C TYR A 72 -2.02 2.64 0.98
N PRO A 73 -0.91 2.98 0.28
CA PRO A 73 -0.97 3.16 -1.16
C PRO A 73 -1.41 1.90 -1.92
N HIS A 74 -1.14 0.70 -1.38
CA HIS A 74 -1.50 -0.56 -2.02
C HIS A 74 -3.02 -0.80 -2.04
N VAL A 75 -3.74 -0.33 -1.03
CA VAL A 75 -5.22 -0.44 -0.97
C VAL A 75 -5.93 0.80 -1.51
N THR A 76 -5.22 1.87 -1.86
CA THR A 76 -5.77 3.12 -2.39
C THR A 76 -5.27 3.39 -3.80
N PHE A 77 -4.20 4.12 -3.97
CA PHE A 77 -3.65 4.54 -5.26
C PHE A 77 -3.43 3.38 -6.24
N PHE A 78 -2.66 2.35 -5.84
CA PHE A 78 -2.38 1.21 -6.72
C PHE A 78 -3.62 0.37 -6.99
N PHE A 79 -4.46 0.16 -5.98
CA PHE A 79 -5.69 -0.61 -6.14
C PHE A 79 -6.71 0.10 -7.04
N ASN A 80 -6.68 1.42 -7.08
CA ASN A 80 -7.53 2.25 -7.95
C ASN A 80 -6.88 2.52 -9.32
N GLY A 81 -5.83 1.77 -9.68
CA GLY A 81 -5.21 1.89 -11.02
C GLY A 81 -4.40 3.16 -11.23
N GLY A 82 -3.88 3.76 -10.16
CA GLY A 82 -3.11 5.01 -10.20
C GLY A 82 -3.94 6.26 -9.96
N GLU A 83 -5.22 6.12 -9.59
CA GLU A 83 -6.09 7.24 -9.25
C GLU A 83 -6.01 7.59 -7.77
N GLU A 84 -5.74 8.87 -7.49
CA GLU A 84 -5.69 9.41 -6.12
C GLU A 84 -7.09 9.73 -5.57
N ASP A 85 -8.02 10.07 -6.45
CA ASP A 85 -9.35 10.49 -6.08
C ASP A 85 -10.15 9.37 -5.38
N ILE A 86 -10.95 9.79 -4.43
CA ILE A 86 -11.85 8.90 -3.67
C ILE A 86 -13.13 8.71 -4.47
N TYR A 87 -13.48 7.46 -4.77
CA TYR A 87 -14.73 7.18 -5.46
C TYR A 87 -15.96 7.43 -4.57
N PRO A 88 -17.11 7.82 -5.12
CA PRO A 88 -18.35 7.89 -4.36
C PRO A 88 -18.65 6.60 -3.61
N GLY A 89 -18.93 6.69 -2.31
CA GLY A 89 -19.15 5.51 -1.45
C GLY A 89 -17.87 4.84 -0.93
N GLU A 90 -16.69 5.37 -1.23
CA GLU A 90 -15.40 4.90 -0.71
C GLU A 90 -15.01 5.70 0.54
N ASP A 91 -14.73 5.00 1.63
CA ASP A 91 -14.07 5.54 2.81
C ASP A 91 -12.66 4.96 2.94
N ARG A 92 -11.76 5.71 3.56
CA ARG A 92 -10.36 5.31 3.77
C ARG A 92 -9.96 5.45 5.24
N ILE A 93 -9.33 4.41 5.79
CA ILE A 93 -8.76 4.42 7.15
C ILE A 93 -7.27 4.15 7.05
N LEU A 94 -6.48 5.17 7.40
CA LEU A 94 -5.04 5.05 7.59
C LEU A 94 -4.73 4.81 9.07
N VAL A 95 -3.96 3.78 9.36
CA VAL A 95 -3.37 3.53 10.68
C VAL A 95 -1.88 3.86 10.59
N PRO A 96 -1.33 4.71 11.46
CA PRO A 96 0.11 5.00 11.44
C PRO A 96 0.94 3.74 11.72
N SER A 97 1.94 3.46 10.90
CA SER A 97 2.95 2.44 11.20
C SER A 97 3.83 2.87 12.39
N PRO A 98 4.38 1.93 13.15
CA PRO A 98 5.23 2.26 14.28
C PRO A 98 6.50 2.99 13.82
N LYS A 99 6.92 3.99 14.61
CA LYS A 99 8.15 4.76 14.37
C LYS A 99 9.35 4.00 14.95
N VAL A 100 9.82 3.01 14.22
CA VAL A 100 11.02 2.22 14.56
C VAL A 100 12.03 2.31 13.41
N GLU A 101 13.29 2.02 13.69
CA GLU A 101 14.35 2.06 12.68
C GLU A 101 14.15 0.97 11.63
N THR A 102 13.84 -0.25 12.09
CA THR A 102 13.49 -1.41 11.24
C THR A 102 12.35 -2.18 11.88
N TYR A 103 11.51 -2.84 11.09
CA TYR A 103 10.29 -3.46 11.58
C TYR A 103 10.49 -4.80 12.30
N ASP A 104 11.69 -5.38 12.27
CA ASP A 104 12.05 -6.52 13.13
C ASP A 104 12.09 -6.15 14.62
N LEU A 105 12.27 -4.87 14.95
CA LEU A 105 12.17 -4.36 16.31
C LEU A 105 10.73 -4.34 16.85
N LYS A 106 9.75 -4.37 15.96
CA LYS A 106 8.31 -4.40 16.30
C LYS A 106 7.53 -5.20 15.25
N PRO A 107 7.67 -6.55 15.26
CA PRO A 107 7.11 -7.41 14.20
C PRO A 107 5.59 -7.37 14.05
N GLU A 108 4.86 -7.11 15.14
CA GLU A 108 3.41 -6.93 15.11
C GLU A 108 2.98 -5.64 14.39
N MET A 109 3.92 -4.69 14.20
CA MET A 109 3.67 -3.40 13.57
C MET A 109 2.40 -2.73 14.12
N SER A 110 1.46 -2.34 13.28
CA SER A 110 0.16 -1.81 13.69
C SER A 110 -1.00 -2.76 13.41
N ALA A 111 -0.72 -4.06 13.19
CA ALA A 111 -1.73 -5.04 12.81
C ALA A 111 -2.91 -5.13 13.78
N TYR A 112 -2.66 -5.04 15.08
CA TYR A 112 -3.74 -5.10 16.08
C TYR A 112 -4.66 -3.89 16.00
N GLU A 113 -4.12 -2.66 15.80
CA GLU A 113 -4.95 -1.46 15.64
C GLU A 113 -5.74 -1.49 14.33
N VAL A 114 -5.12 -1.94 13.23
CA VAL A 114 -5.80 -2.19 11.95
C VAL A 114 -6.96 -3.15 12.16
N THR A 115 -6.71 -4.28 12.85
CA THR A 115 -7.72 -5.30 13.15
C THR A 115 -8.89 -4.76 13.97
N ASP A 116 -8.62 -3.98 15.01
CA ASP A 116 -9.67 -3.42 15.86
C ASP A 116 -10.58 -2.46 15.09
N LYS A 117 -10.00 -1.62 14.22
CA LYS A 117 -10.77 -0.72 13.34
C LYS A 117 -11.54 -1.50 12.27
N LEU A 118 -10.92 -2.52 11.69
CA LEU A 118 -11.53 -3.40 10.70
C LEU A 118 -12.74 -4.16 11.29
N CYS A 119 -12.58 -4.79 12.45
CA CYS A 119 -13.65 -5.48 13.13
C CYS A 119 -14.82 -4.55 13.49
N LYS A 120 -14.53 -3.31 13.94
CA LYS A 120 -15.58 -2.29 14.17
C LYS A 120 -16.31 -1.93 12.88
N ALA A 121 -15.59 -1.77 11.76
CA ALA A 121 -16.20 -1.46 10.47
C ALA A 121 -17.10 -2.60 9.98
N ILE A 122 -16.68 -3.86 10.15
CA ILE A 122 -17.46 -5.05 9.83
C ILE A 122 -18.73 -5.10 10.68
N MET A 123 -18.60 -4.92 12.01
CA MET A 123 -19.74 -5.00 12.93
C MET A 123 -20.76 -3.90 12.70
N ASN A 124 -20.36 -2.73 12.21
CA ASN A 124 -21.25 -1.62 11.88
C ASN A 124 -22.05 -1.85 10.59
N GLN A 125 -21.73 -2.84 9.80
CA GLN A 125 -22.41 -3.20 8.54
C GLN A 125 -22.58 -2.01 7.55
N LYS A 126 -21.65 -1.04 7.61
CA LYS A 126 -21.71 0.16 6.77
C LYS A 126 -21.28 -0.12 5.33
N TYR A 127 -20.39 -1.10 5.12
CA TYR A 127 -19.73 -1.32 3.86
C TYR A 127 -20.13 -2.64 3.21
N ASP A 128 -20.40 -2.58 1.91
CA ASP A 128 -20.63 -3.77 1.08
C ASP A 128 -19.31 -4.51 0.81
N VAL A 129 -18.21 -3.79 0.66
CA VAL A 129 -16.88 -4.34 0.38
C VAL A 129 -15.84 -3.66 1.28
N ILE A 130 -14.95 -4.45 1.85
CA ILE A 130 -13.81 -3.96 2.63
C ILE A 130 -12.52 -4.55 2.06
N ILE A 131 -11.54 -3.71 1.82
CA ILE A 131 -10.21 -4.12 1.36
C ILE A 131 -9.19 -3.69 2.41
N CYS A 132 -8.48 -4.68 2.93
CA CYS A 132 -7.45 -4.51 3.94
C CYS A 132 -6.13 -5.12 3.46
N ASN A 133 -5.01 -4.45 3.72
CA ASN A 133 -3.68 -5.03 3.53
C ASN A 133 -2.91 -4.92 4.86
N TYR A 134 -2.40 -6.06 5.32
CA TYR A 134 -1.50 -6.15 6.48
C TYR A 134 -0.05 -6.09 6.02
N ALA A 135 0.72 -5.18 6.58
CA ALA A 135 2.09 -4.91 6.13
C ALA A 135 3.13 -5.90 6.65
N ASN A 136 2.82 -6.68 7.67
CA ASN A 136 3.78 -7.43 8.47
C ASN A 136 4.62 -8.42 7.67
N GLY A 137 4.00 -9.25 6.82
CA GLY A 137 4.71 -10.27 6.04
C GLY A 137 5.78 -9.66 5.14
N ASP A 138 5.44 -8.58 4.46
CA ASP A 138 6.35 -7.89 3.55
C ASP A 138 7.41 -7.08 4.32
N MET A 139 6.98 -6.17 5.17
CA MET A 139 7.89 -5.21 5.81
C MET A 139 8.87 -5.87 6.78
N VAL A 140 8.44 -6.87 7.55
CA VAL A 140 9.33 -7.63 8.43
C VAL A 140 10.19 -8.61 7.63
N GLY A 141 9.64 -9.22 6.57
CA GLY A 141 10.38 -10.09 5.68
C GLY A 141 11.60 -9.41 5.06
N HIS A 142 11.47 -8.16 4.66
CA HIS A 142 12.59 -7.36 4.13
C HIS A 142 13.76 -7.16 5.10
N THR A 143 13.56 -7.36 6.39
CA THR A 143 14.66 -7.25 7.38
C THR A 143 15.60 -8.46 7.38
N GLY A 144 15.19 -9.58 6.79
CA GLY A 144 15.94 -10.84 6.80
C GLY A 144 15.97 -11.54 8.15
N ASN A 145 15.26 -11.03 9.17
CA ASN A 145 15.23 -11.61 10.51
C ASN A 145 14.11 -12.64 10.64
N ILE A 146 14.47 -13.91 10.61
CA ILE A 146 13.54 -15.06 10.66
C ILE A 146 12.70 -15.08 11.95
N ASP A 147 13.31 -14.81 13.10
CA ASP A 147 12.61 -14.82 14.39
C ASP A 147 11.56 -13.71 14.47
N ALA A 148 11.86 -12.56 13.88
CA ALA A 148 10.90 -11.47 13.75
C ALA A 148 9.78 -11.81 12.76
N ALA A 149 10.12 -12.44 11.64
CA ALA A 149 9.14 -12.89 10.66
C ALA A 149 8.14 -13.90 11.26
N ILE A 150 8.60 -14.86 12.06
CA ILE A 150 7.74 -15.80 12.77
C ILE A 150 6.74 -15.04 13.68
N LYS A 151 7.22 -14.10 14.48
CA LYS A 151 6.37 -13.29 15.37
C LYS A 151 5.38 -12.43 14.58
N ALA A 152 5.79 -11.92 13.43
CA ALA A 152 4.91 -11.15 12.54
C ALA A 152 3.75 -12.02 12.04
N ILE A 153 4.02 -13.23 11.59
CA ILE A 153 3.01 -14.19 11.09
C ILE A 153 2.10 -14.67 12.24
N GLU A 154 2.63 -14.97 13.42
CA GLU A 154 1.82 -15.31 14.59
C GLU A 154 0.85 -14.17 14.98
N SER A 155 1.33 -12.93 14.88
CA SER A 155 0.48 -11.75 15.11
C SER A 155 -0.62 -11.62 14.06
N LEU A 156 -0.31 -11.89 12.78
CA LEU A 156 -1.28 -11.90 11.70
C LEU A 156 -2.30 -13.02 11.86
N ASP A 157 -1.90 -14.22 12.25
CA ASP A 157 -2.82 -15.35 12.49
C ASP A 157 -3.87 -14.96 13.55
N ASN A 158 -3.42 -14.38 14.66
CA ASN A 158 -4.33 -13.86 15.70
C ASN A 158 -5.28 -12.77 15.16
N CYS A 159 -4.78 -11.85 14.33
CA CYS A 159 -5.58 -10.79 13.74
C CYS A 159 -6.62 -11.35 12.76
N ILE A 160 -6.21 -12.25 11.87
CA ILE A 160 -7.10 -12.90 10.89
C ILE A 160 -8.19 -13.71 11.60
N GLY A 161 -7.85 -14.41 12.69
CA GLY A 161 -8.84 -15.11 13.50
C GLY A 161 -9.95 -14.21 14.02
N LYS A 162 -9.60 -13.03 14.56
CA LYS A 162 -10.60 -12.03 15.03
C LYS A 162 -11.46 -11.49 13.88
N VAL A 163 -10.85 -11.22 12.73
CA VAL A 163 -11.59 -10.75 11.55
C VAL A 163 -12.56 -11.83 11.07
N ALA A 164 -12.09 -13.07 10.95
CA ALA A 164 -12.93 -14.21 10.55
C ALA A 164 -14.15 -14.39 11.47
N ASP A 165 -13.96 -14.27 12.78
CA ASP A 165 -15.08 -14.32 13.75
C ASP A 165 -16.05 -13.15 13.57
N SER A 166 -15.56 -11.95 13.29
CA SER A 166 -16.40 -10.78 13.02
C SER A 166 -17.22 -10.96 11.75
N ILE A 167 -16.61 -11.49 10.68
CA ILE A 167 -17.27 -11.79 9.40
C ILE A 167 -18.35 -12.86 9.59
N LYS A 168 -18.05 -13.96 10.29
CA LYS A 168 -19.03 -15.04 10.58
C LYS A 168 -20.26 -14.50 11.30
N ARG A 169 -20.09 -13.64 12.32
CA ARG A 169 -21.19 -13.04 13.08
C ARG A 169 -22.09 -12.14 12.23
N ASN A 170 -21.58 -11.62 11.11
CA ASN A 170 -22.32 -10.74 10.21
C ASN A 170 -22.75 -11.43 8.89
N ASN A 171 -22.65 -12.77 8.81
CA ASN A 171 -22.96 -13.54 7.60
C ASN A 171 -22.21 -13.01 6.35
N GLY A 172 -21.01 -12.48 6.52
CA GLY A 172 -20.17 -11.99 5.45
C GLY A 172 -19.31 -13.09 4.83
N HIS A 173 -18.63 -12.72 3.75
CA HIS A 173 -17.64 -13.57 3.09
C HIS A 173 -16.25 -12.95 3.23
N MET A 174 -15.22 -13.76 3.36
CA MET A 174 -13.83 -13.34 3.48
C MET A 174 -12.97 -14.07 2.45
N LEU A 175 -12.16 -13.31 1.73
CA LEU A 175 -11.12 -13.81 0.85
C LEU A 175 -9.77 -13.41 1.43
N ILE A 176 -8.84 -14.35 1.51
CA ILE A 176 -7.47 -14.11 1.99
C ILE A 176 -6.53 -14.42 0.83
N THR A 177 -5.65 -13.48 0.53
CA THR A 177 -4.61 -13.63 -0.49
C THR A 177 -3.38 -12.83 -0.10
N ALA A 178 -2.30 -12.95 -0.85
CA ALA A 178 -1.16 -12.05 -0.79
C ALA A 178 -1.12 -11.19 -2.07
N ASP A 179 -0.58 -10.00 -1.98
CA ASP A 179 -0.29 -9.12 -3.11
C ASP A 179 0.99 -9.55 -3.86
N HIS A 180 1.94 -10.16 -3.14
CA HIS A 180 3.17 -10.79 -3.66
C HIS A 180 3.76 -11.73 -2.60
N GLY A 181 4.82 -12.44 -2.94
CA GLY A 181 5.59 -13.28 -2.02
C GLY A 181 6.69 -12.49 -1.29
N ASN A 182 7.04 -12.94 -0.10
CA ASN A 182 8.19 -12.45 0.68
C ASN A 182 8.59 -13.49 1.76
N VAL A 183 7.93 -13.46 2.93
CA VAL A 183 8.31 -14.29 4.10
C VAL A 183 8.14 -15.81 3.91
N GLU A 184 7.40 -16.24 2.91
CA GLU A 184 7.22 -17.67 2.62
C GLU A 184 8.51 -18.34 2.13
N LEU A 185 9.48 -17.55 1.68
CA LEU A 185 10.80 -18.03 1.25
C LEU A 185 11.87 -17.02 1.67
N MET A 186 12.36 -17.15 2.90
CA MET A 186 13.50 -16.41 3.39
C MET A 186 14.77 -17.25 3.18
N MET A 187 15.72 -16.72 2.42
CA MET A 187 17.00 -17.39 2.15
C MET A 187 17.90 -17.28 3.37
N ASP A 188 18.68 -18.31 3.61
CA ASP A 188 19.76 -18.34 4.62
C ASP A 188 20.91 -17.41 4.22
#